data_f5fd85d7507e1d2d59ed84d21f66d693
#
_entry.id   f5fd85d7507e1d2d59ed84d21f66d693
#
_cell.length_a   1.000
_cell.length_b   1.000
_cell.length_c   1.000
_cell.angle_alpha   90.00
_cell.angle_beta   90.00
_cell.angle_gamma   90.00
#
_symmetry.space_group_name_H-M   'P 1'
#
loop_
_entity.id
_entity.type
_entity.pdbx_description
1 polymer ?
#
loop_
_entity_poly.entity_id
_entity_poly.type
_entity_poly.pdbx_seq_one_letter_code
_entity_poly.pdbx_strand_id
1 'polypeptide(L)'
;WMTPWFDNVRFGRWDEIRAAPNPATDLPYVTAMWNYAQAMAAIRQNRLEDAQRHYAELAKLAADPIMPTLMVWDRYPLSHAAQIAERTVNAELALARGDQAAAIAALTEAVTIEGRIPYDEPPGWHSPVRQTLGAVLLAAGRPGDAEQVYREELQRNPLNGWSLKGLALALRQQQRAEEAMAVEKQFQAAWQHSDVQLVASRF
;
A
#
# COMPACT_ATOMS: atom_id res chain seq x y z
N TRP A 1 7.78 12.27 12.13
CA TRP A 1 6.35 12.55 12.34
C TRP A 1 5.45 11.53 11.64
N MET A 2 5.74 11.12 10.40
CA MET A 2 4.88 10.27 9.58
C MET A 2 5.08 8.76 9.83
N THR A 3 6.27 8.35 10.26
CA THR A 3 6.62 6.93 10.48
C THR A 3 5.58 6.18 11.32
N PRO A 4 5.11 6.71 12.47
CA PRO A 4 4.08 6.02 13.24
C PRO A 4 2.75 5.81 12.48
N TRP A 5 2.36 6.74 11.61
CA TRP A 5 1.17 6.57 10.79
C TRP A 5 1.34 5.48 9.75
N PHE A 6 2.51 5.43 9.10
CA PHE A 6 2.85 4.41 8.11
C PHE A 6 2.92 3.01 8.73
N ASP A 7 3.54 2.90 9.90
CA ASP A 7 3.59 1.64 10.65
C ASP A 7 2.18 1.19 11.06
N ASN A 8 1.37 2.10 11.57
CA ASN A 8 0.00 1.79 11.95
C ASN A 8 -0.87 1.35 10.76
N VAL A 9 -0.71 1.99 9.58
CA VAL A 9 -1.37 1.53 8.34
C VAL A 9 -0.84 0.15 7.95
N ARG A 10 0.48 -0.05 7.99
CA ARG A 10 1.13 -1.30 7.61
C ARG A 10 0.64 -2.48 8.43
N PHE A 11 0.42 -2.28 9.74
CA PHE A 11 0.06 -3.32 10.68
C PHE A 11 -1.42 -3.31 11.10
N GLY A 12 -2.27 -2.54 10.44
CA GLY A 12 -3.71 -2.52 10.67
C GLY A 12 -4.12 -1.94 12.02
N ARG A 13 -3.33 -1.05 12.60
CA ARG A 13 -3.59 -0.41 13.91
C ARG A 13 -4.50 0.81 13.73
N TRP A 14 -5.76 0.56 13.35
CA TRP A 14 -6.68 1.61 12.91
C TRP A 14 -7.14 2.54 14.03
N ASP A 15 -7.24 2.05 15.26
CA ASP A 15 -7.64 2.87 16.41
C ASP A 15 -6.54 3.86 16.80
N GLU A 16 -5.28 3.49 16.71
CA GLU A 16 -4.13 4.37 16.93
C GLU A 16 -4.07 5.48 15.88
N ILE A 17 -4.39 5.17 14.62
CA ILE A 17 -4.48 6.19 13.57
C ILE A 17 -5.63 7.16 13.87
N ARG A 18 -6.81 6.64 14.21
CA ARG A 18 -7.97 7.46 14.53
C ARG A 18 -7.70 8.41 15.71
N ALA A 19 -6.95 7.95 16.70
CA ALA A 19 -6.59 8.74 17.87
C ALA A 19 -5.46 9.76 17.59
N ALA A 20 -4.74 9.63 16.45
CA ALA A 20 -3.67 10.53 16.12
C ALA A 20 -4.18 11.95 15.84
N PRO A 21 -3.68 12.97 16.56
CA PRO A 21 -4.10 14.35 16.36
C PRO A 21 -3.73 14.85 14.98
N ASN A 22 -4.50 15.82 14.47
CA ASN A 22 -4.11 16.54 13.26
C ASN A 22 -2.75 17.21 13.53
N PRO A 23 -1.74 16.99 12.65
CA PRO A 23 -0.47 17.65 12.80
C PRO A 23 -0.63 19.15 12.56
N ALA A 24 -0.74 19.96 13.60
CA ALA A 24 -0.84 21.42 13.47
C ALA A 24 0.41 21.98 12.76
N THR A 25 0.42 21.90 11.42
CA THR A 25 1.55 22.26 10.56
C THR A 25 1.04 22.84 9.23
N ASP A 26 1.82 23.71 8.64
CA ASP A 26 1.67 24.26 7.28
C ASP A 26 2.41 23.43 6.22
N LEU A 27 2.98 22.28 6.59
CA LEU A 27 3.67 21.39 5.68
C LEU A 27 2.68 20.52 4.88
N PRO A 28 2.44 20.81 3.59
CA PRO A 28 1.38 20.17 2.81
C PRO A 28 1.57 18.66 2.68
N TYR A 29 2.82 18.19 2.56
CA TYR A 29 3.10 16.76 2.48
C TYR A 29 2.77 16.01 3.78
N VAL A 30 3.09 16.58 4.93
CA VAL A 30 2.77 15.97 6.24
C VAL A 30 1.27 15.87 6.42
N THR A 31 0.53 16.94 6.07
CA THR A 31 -0.94 16.96 6.11
C THR A 31 -1.55 15.95 5.13
N ALA A 32 -0.97 15.80 3.94
CA ALA A 32 -1.41 14.78 2.98
C ALA A 32 -1.25 13.36 3.53
N MET A 33 -0.11 13.04 4.15
CA MET A 33 0.14 11.71 4.74
C MET A 33 -0.73 11.42 5.95
N TRP A 34 -1.05 12.43 6.76
CA TRP A 34 -2.02 12.28 7.84
C TRP A 34 -3.42 11.96 7.30
N ASN A 35 -3.89 12.69 6.27
CA ASN A 35 -5.17 12.41 5.63
C ASN A 35 -5.19 11.02 4.96
N TYR A 36 -4.08 10.58 4.36
CA TYR A 36 -3.94 9.21 3.87
C TYR A 36 -4.21 8.18 4.98
N ALA A 37 -3.51 8.29 6.10
CA ALA A 37 -3.66 7.35 7.21
C ALA A 37 -5.09 7.38 7.78
N GLN A 38 -5.67 8.57 7.99
CA GLN A 38 -7.04 8.72 8.50
C GLN A 38 -8.08 8.14 7.53
N ALA A 39 -7.92 8.34 6.21
CA ALA A 39 -8.80 7.75 5.21
C ALA A 39 -8.74 6.21 5.24
N MET A 40 -7.53 5.65 5.30
CA MET A 40 -7.33 4.19 5.40
C MET A 40 -8.02 3.62 6.65
N ALA A 41 -7.81 4.23 7.82
CA ALA A 41 -8.45 3.81 9.06
C ALA A 41 -9.99 3.93 8.98
N ALA A 42 -10.49 5.02 8.42
CA ALA A 42 -11.93 5.23 8.27
C ALA A 42 -12.58 4.19 7.36
N ILE A 43 -11.93 3.81 6.23
CA ILE A 43 -12.41 2.74 5.35
C ILE A 43 -12.48 1.42 6.10
N ARG A 44 -11.40 1.04 6.79
CA ARG A 44 -11.33 -0.23 7.52
C ARG A 44 -12.32 -0.32 8.68
N GLN A 45 -12.72 0.81 9.24
CA GLN A 45 -13.74 0.93 10.28
C GLN A 45 -15.15 1.19 9.72
N ASN A 46 -15.35 1.07 8.41
CA ASN A 46 -16.62 1.31 7.71
C ASN A 46 -17.24 2.71 7.94
N ARG A 47 -16.38 3.73 8.16
CA ARG A 47 -16.77 5.13 8.30
C ARG A 47 -16.56 5.87 6.97
N LEU A 48 -17.38 5.50 5.97
CA LEU A 48 -17.12 5.91 4.58
C LEU A 48 -17.25 7.41 4.34
N GLU A 49 -18.10 8.12 5.09
CA GLU A 49 -18.21 9.58 4.98
C GLU A 49 -16.93 10.27 5.48
N ASP A 50 -16.37 9.79 6.58
CA ASP A 50 -15.10 10.29 7.10
C ASP A 50 -13.96 10.01 6.09
N ALA A 51 -13.94 8.81 5.54
CA ALA A 51 -12.97 8.42 4.54
C ALA A 51 -13.02 9.34 3.31
N GLN A 52 -14.23 9.67 2.82
CA GLN A 52 -14.41 10.60 1.71
C GLN A 52 -13.90 12.01 2.01
N ARG A 53 -14.13 12.52 3.24
CA ARG A 53 -13.60 13.84 3.64
C ARG A 53 -12.07 13.86 3.63
N HIS A 54 -11.43 12.85 4.24
CA HIS A 54 -9.98 12.74 4.25
C HIS A 54 -9.40 12.51 2.85
N TYR A 55 -10.09 11.72 2.01
CA TYR A 55 -9.69 11.54 0.62
C TYR A 55 -9.75 12.85 -0.17
N ALA A 56 -10.79 13.66 -0.02
CA ALA A 56 -10.92 14.92 -0.73
C ALA A 56 -9.76 15.89 -0.39
N GLU A 57 -9.39 15.98 0.89
CA GLU A 57 -8.24 16.79 1.32
C GLU A 57 -6.91 16.21 0.81
N LEU A 58 -6.73 14.89 0.87
CA LEU A 58 -5.56 14.22 0.30
C LEU A 58 -5.42 14.49 -1.20
N ALA A 59 -6.50 14.34 -1.97
CA ALA A 59 -6.49 14.54 -3.42
C ALA A 59 -6.16 15.99 -3.78
N LYS A 60 -6.71 16.95 -3.04
CA LYS A 60 -6.40 18.38 -3.20
C LYS A 60 -4.90 18.64 -2.94
N LEU A 61 -4.36 18.12 -1.85
CA LEU A 61 -2.96 18.29 -1.50
C LEU A 61 -2.03 17.57 -2.49
N ALA A 62 -2.37 16.36 -2.94
CA ALA A 62 -1.57 15.64 -3.93
C ALA A 62 -1.50 16.35 -5.29
N ALA A 63 -2.52 17.15 -5.63
CA ALA A 63 -2.57 17.96 -6.83
C ALA A 63 -1.99 19.38 -6.65
N ASP A 64 -1.56 19.75 -5.45
CA ASP A 64 -1.03 21.09 -5.17
C ASP A 64 0.26 21.31 -5.99
N PRO A 65 0.35 22.45 -6.72
CA PRO A 65 1.55 22.80 -7.51
C PRO A 65 2.86 22.84 -6.71
N ILE A 66 2.81 22.99 -5.40
CA ILE A 66 4.02 22.97 -4.56
C ILE A 66 4.62 21.55 -4.44
N MET A 67 3.80 20.48 -4.50
CA MET A 67 4.26 19.11 -4.26
C MET A 67 5.41 18.67 -5.19
N PRO A 68 5.40 18.98 -6.50
CA PRO A 68 6.53 18.65 -7.38
C PRO A 68 7.81 19.44 -7.06
N THR A 69 7.73 20.55 -6.34
CA THR A 69 8.89 21.35 -5.95
C THR A 69 9.55 20.89 -4.64
N LEU A 70 8.83 20.06 -3.86
CA LEU A 70 9.33 19.48 -2.62
C LEU A 70 10.11 18.21 -2.94
N MET A 71 11.44 18.29 -2.83
CA MET A 71 12.35 17.22 -3.23
C MET A 71 12.87 16.42 -2.04
N VAL A 72 13.06 15.12 -2.23
CA VAL A 72 13.81 14.25 -1.32
C VAL A 72 15.27 14.24 -1.79
N TRP A 73 16.17 14.89 -1.04
CA TRP A 73 17.62 14.93 -1.34
C TRP A 73 17.93 15.33 -2.80
N ASP A 74 17.13 16.23 -3.39
CA ASP A 74 17.23 16.64 -4.80
C ASP A 74 17.14 15.48 -5.82
N ARG A 75 16.63 14.30 -5.41
CA ARG A 75 16.57 13.09 -6.24
C ARG A 75 15.21 12.83 -6.88
N TYR A 76 14.13 13.02 -6.14
CA TYR A 76 12.76 12.82 -6.61
C TYR A 76 11.78 13.68 -5.81
N PRO A 77 10.65 14.07 -6.43
CA PRO A 77 9.67 14.93 -5.78
C PRO A 77 8.76 14.12 -4.82
N LEU A 78 8.35 14.76 -3.72
CA LEU A 78 7.36 14.22 -2.77
C LEU A 78 5.98 14.02 -3.41
N SER A 79 5.71 14.67 -4.55
CA SER A 79 4.49 14.45 -5.31
C SER A 79 4.27 12.98 -5.70
N HIS A 80 5.33 12.20 -5.93
CA HIS A 80 5.19 10.77 -6.22
C HIS A 80 4.54 10.04 -5.05
N ALA A 81 5.03 10.23 -3.83
CA ALA A 81 4.46 9.58 -2.65
C ALA A 81 3.03 10.08 -2.36
N ALA A 82 2.76 11.39 -2.55
CA ALA A 82 1.42 11.94 -2.39
C ALA A 82 0.41 11.36 -3.40
N GLN A 83 0.82 11.18 -4.65
CA GLN A 83 0.00 10.53 -5.69
C GLN A 83 -0.21 9.04 -5.40
N ILE A 84 0.81 8.31 -4.92
CA ILE A 84 0.64 6.91 -4.51
C ILE A 84 -0.37 6.81 -3.36
N ALA A 85 -0.28 7.67 -2.37
CA ALA A 85 -1.23 7.74 -1.26
C ALA A 85 -2.66 7.97 -1.75
N GLU A 86 -2.84 8.95 -2.63
CA GLU A 86 -4.14 9.29 -3.22
C GLU A 86 -4.72 8.11 -4.02
N ARG A 87 -3.96 7.50 -4.93
CA ARG A 87 -4.39 6.33 -5.71
C ARG A 87 -4.70 5.13 -4.83
N THR A 88 -3.94 4.92 -3.76
CA THR A 88 -4.19 3.83 -2.81
C THR A 88 -5.53 4.02 -2.08
N VAL A 89 -5.81 5.22 -1.56
CA VAL A 89 -7.10 5.50 -0.90
C VAL A 89 -8.25 5.41 -1.89
N ASN A 90 -8.08 5.91 -3.13
CA ASN A 90 -9.10 5.78 -4.18
C ASN A 90 -9.44 4.32 -4.46
N ALA A 91 -8.43 3.46 -4.55
CA ALA A 91 -8.62 2.03 -4.73
C ALA A 91 -9.39 1.39 -3.57
N GLU A 92 -9.05 1.73 -2.33
CA GLU A 92 -9.75 1.21 -1.15
C GLU A 92 -11.20 1.69 -1.06
N LEU A 93 -11.48 2.92 -1.43
CA LEU A 93 -12.85 3.43 -1.56
C LEU A 93 -13.63 2.75 -2.68
N ALA A 94 -12.97 2.41 -3.80
CA ALA A 94 -13.59 1.64 -4.87
C ALA A 94 -13.93 0.21 -4.39
N LEU A 95 -13.03 -0.45 -3.65
CA LEU A 95 -13.29 -1.76 -3.04
C LEU A 95 -14.47 -1.71 -2.05
N ALA A 96 -14.56 -0.67 -1.23
CA ALA A 96 -15.66 -0.50 -0.30
C ALA A 96 -17.03 -0.34 -1.01
N ARG A 97 -17.02 0.10 -2.28
CA ARG A 97 -18.21 0.18 -3.14
C ARG A 97 -18.42 -1.06 -4.00
N GLY A 98 -17.55 -2.08 -3.90
CA GLY A 98 -17.60 -3.29 -4.72
C GLY A 98 -17.02 -3.13 -6.13
N ASP A 99 -16.39 -2.00 -6.46
CA ASP A 99 -15.79 -1.74 -7.77
C ASP A 99 -14.33 -2.22 -7.81
N GLN A 100 -14.16 -3.53 -8.03
CA GLN A 100 -12.84 -4.16 -8.13
C GLN A 100 -12.05 -3.66 -9.35
N ALA A 101 -12.74 -3.34 -10.46
CA ALA A 101 -12.07 -2.89 -11.68
C ALA A 101 -11.43 -1.52 -11.48
N ALA A 102 -12.15 -0.57 -10.90
CA ALA A 102 -11.61 0.74 -10.55
C ALA A 102 -10.45 0.64 -9.53
N ALA A 103 -10.57 -0.26 -8.55
CA ALA A 103 -9.50 -0.47 -7.57
C ALA A 103 -8.20 -0.98 -8.22
N ILE A 104 -8.30 -1.98 -9.09
CA ILE A 104 -7.14 -2.53 -9.83
C ILE A 104 -6.52 -1.45 -10.71
N ALA A 105 -7.32 -0.65 -11.42
CA ALA A 105 -6.83 0.45 -12.26
C ALA A 105 -6.04 1.46 -11.43
N ALA A 106 -6.60 1.94 -10.31
CA ALA A 106 -5.96 2.92 -9.44
C ALA A 106 -4.64 2.38 -8.84
N LEU A 107 -4.60 1.11 -8.39
CA LEU A 107 -3.38 0.49 -7.88
C LEU A 107 -2.32 0.28 -8.97
N THR A 108 -2.73 -0.03 -10.21
CA THR A 108 -1.80 -0.15 -11.34
C THR A 108 -1.14 1.19 -11.66
N GLU A 109 -1.90 2.29 -11.60
CA GLU A 109 -1.33 3.64 -11.71
C GLU A 109 -0.36 3.93 -10.57
N ALA A 110 -0.73 3.59 -9.33
CA ALA A 110 0.14 3.77 -8.17
C ALA A 110 1.46 2.97 -8.30
N VAL A 111 1.42 1.73 -8.80
CA VAL A 111 2.63 0.92 -9.12
C VAL A 111 3.50 1.61 -10.17
N THR A 112 2.88 2.23 -11.17
CA THR A 112 3.61 2.98 -12.21
C THR A 112 4.32 4.20 -11.63
N ILE A 113 3.67 4.91 -10.72
CA ILE A 113 4.25 6.08 -10.03
C ILE A 113 5.38 5.63 -9.11
N GLU A 114 5.17 4.57 -8.31
CA GLU A 114 6.19 3.99 -7.43
C GLU A 114 7.45 3.59 -8.21
N GLY A 115 7.28 3.09 -9.43
CA GLY A 115 8.39 2.74 -10.32
C GLY A 115 9.29 3.91 -10.74
N ARG A 116 8.85 5.16 -10.56
CA ARG A 116 9.63 6.39 -10.83
C ARG A 116 10.49 6.82 -9.63
N ILE A 117 10.20 6.29 -8.43
CA ILE A 117 10.99 6.57 -7.23
C ILE A 117 12.26 5.72 -7.32
N PRO A 118 13.46 6.33 -7.33
CA PRO A 118 14.70 5.59 -7.32
C PRO A 118 14.87 4.85 -5.99
N TYR A 119 15.76 3.85 -5.98
CA TYR A 119 16.14 3.18 -4.73
C TYR A 119 16.60 4.20 -3.68
N ASP A 120 16.05 4.05 -2.46
CA ASP A 120 16.39 4.88 -1.30
C ASP A 120 16.24 4.09 0.00
N GLU A 121 16.92 4.48 1.06
CA GLU A 121 16.77 3.93 2.40
C GLU A 121 16.64 5.06 3.43
N PRO A 122 15.48 5.13 4.10
CA PRO A 122 14.29 4.29 3.93
C PRO A 122 13.62 4.50 2.57
N PRO A 123 12.82 3.49 2.09
CA PRO A 123 12.13 3.60 0.81
C PRO A 123 11.24 4.84 0.74
N GLY A 124 11.17 5.48 -0.44
CA GLY A 124 10.35 6.69 -0.64
C GLY A 124 8.83 6.46 -0.50
N TRP A 125 8.39 5.19 -0.50
CA TRP A 125 7.05 4.77 -0.09
C TRP A 125 7.14 3.63 0.90
N HIS A 126 6.38 3.71 1.99
CA HIS A 126 6.53 2.85 3.17
C HIS A 126 6.12 1.38 2.97
N SER A 127 5.39 1.07 1.91
CA SER A 127 4.86 -0.27 1.65
C SER A 127 4.70 -0.49 0.15
N PRO A 128 5.39 -1.48 -0.45
CA PRO A 128 5.30 -1.71 -1.89
C PRO A 128 3.85 -1.86 -2.35
N VAL A 129 3.44 -1.01 -3.30
CA VAL A 129 2.06 -0.97 -3.81
C VAL A 129 1.65 -2.31 -4.43
N ARG A 130 2.62 -3.02 -5.02
CA ARG A 130 2.40 -4.35 -5.61
C ARG A 130 1.84 -5.35 -4.62
N GLN A 131 2.13 -5.24 -3.33
CA GLN A 131 1.56 -6.12 -2.30
C GLN A 131 0.05 -5.93 -2.17
N THR A 132 -0.41 -4.68 -2.20
CA THR A 132 -1.84 -4.36 -2.19
C THR A 132 -2.52 -4.77 -3.50
N LEU A 133 -1.91 -4.44 -4.64
CA LEU A 133 -2.43 -4.82 -5.96
C LEU A 133 -2.57 -6.34 -6.09
N GLY A 134 -1.57 -7.10 -5.68
CA GLY A 134 -1.62 -8.58 -5.71
C GLY A 134 -2.73 -9.15 -4.85
N ALA A 135 -2.95 -8.60 -3.63
CA ALA A 135 -4.05 -9.03 -2.78
C ALA A 135 -5.43 -8.72 -3.38
N VAL A 136 -5.58 -7.57 -4.04
CA VAL A 136 -6.83 -7.19 -4.72
C VAL A 136 -7.09 -8.09 -5.93
N LEU A 137 -6.04 -8.41 -6.71
CA LEU A 137 -6.15 -9.34 -7.84
C LEU A 137 -6.56 -10.75 -7.39
N LEU A 138 -6.01 -11.25 -6.26
CA LEU A 138 -6.44 -12.52 -5.67
C LEU A 138 -7.91 -12.51 -5.28
N ALA A 139 -8.37 -11.44 -4.62
CA ALA A 139 -9.77 -11.27 -4.24
C ALA A 139 -10.70 -11.15 -5.46
N ALA A 140 -10.19 -10.64 -6.58
CA ALA A 140 -10.91 -10.54 -7.85
C ALA A 140 -10.89 -11.84 -8.67
N GLY A 141 -10.33 -12.96 -8.15
CA GLY A 141 -10.24 -14.24 -8.88
C GLY A 141 -9.22 -14.21 -10.02
N ARG A 142 -8.20 -13.35 -9.96
CA ARG A 142 -7.14 -13.19 -10.96
C ARG A 142 -5.77 -13.66 -10.43
N PRO A 143 -5.63 -14.93 -10.04
CA PRO A 143 -4.40 -15.41 -9.39
C PRO A 143 -3.18 -15.41 -10.31
N GLY A 144 -3.33 -15.55 -11.63
CA GLY A 144 -2.23 -15.47 -12.58
C GLY A 144 -1.61 -14.07 -12.65
N ASP A 145 -2.46 -13.03 -12.67
CA ASP A 145 -2.00 -11.64 -12.64
C ASP A 145 -1.36 -11.29 -11.29
N ALA A 146 -1.94 -11.79 -10.19
CA ALA A 146 -1.38 -11.61 -8.85
C ALA A 146 0.02 -12.26 -8.74
N GLU A 147 0.20 -13.46 -9.28
CA GLU A 147 1.50 -14.14 -9.33
C GLU A 147 2.54 -13.27 -10.03
N GLN A 148 2.20 -12.74 -11.20
CA GLN A 148 3.12 -11.86 -11.93
C GLN A 148 3.54 -10.65 -11.08
N VAL A 149 2.57 -9.97 -10.49
CA VAL A 149 2.81 -8.78 -9.64
C VAL A 149 3.72 -9.11 -8.44
N TYR A 150 3.50 -10.25 -7.77
CA TYR A 150 4.35 -10.66 -6.64
C TYR A 150 5.76 -11.07 -7.08
N ARG A 151 5.90 -11.73 -8.24
CA ARG A 151 7.22 -12.06 -8.77
C ARG A 151 8.03 -10.82 -9.14
N GLU A 152 7.40 -9.82 -9.76
CA GLU A 152 8.03 -8.52 -10.05
C GLU A 152 8.44 -7.80 -8.77
N GLU A 153 7.63 -7.87 -7.71
CA GLU A 153 7.96 -7.29 -6.42
C GLU A 153 9.16 -8.00 -5.78
N LEU A 154 9.21 -9.33 -5.83
CA LEU A 154 10.32 -10.12 -5.29
C LEU A 154 11.63 -9.97 -6.06
N GLN A 155 11.61 -9.50 -7.32
CA GLN A 155 12.80 -9.10 -8.04
C GLN A 155 13.42 -7.82 -7.46
N ARG A 156 12.57 -6.91 -6.97
CA ARG A 156 12.99 -5.63 -6.37
C ARG A 156 13.36 -5.78 -4.90
N ASN A 157 12.55 -6.54 -4.17
CA ASN A 157 12.67 -6.78 -2.74
C ASN A 157 12.75 -8.29 -2.46
N PRO A 158 13.92 -8.93 -2.68
CA PRO A 158 14.09 -10.37 -2.46
C PRO A 158 13.75 -10.77 -1.02
N LEU A 159 13.10 -11.92 -0.88
CA LEU A 159 12.72 -12.49 0.42
C LEU A 159 11.73 -11.63 1.24
N ASN A 160 11.06 -10.66 0.63
CA ASN A 160 10.00 -9.93 1.30
C ASN A 160 8.84 -10.86 1.70
N GLY A 161 8.64 -11.05 3.01
CA GLY A 161 7.67 -12.01 3.54
C GLY A 161 6.22 -11.74 3.10
N TRP A 162 5.81 -10.46 2.96
CA TRP A 162 4.48 -10.12 2.49
C TRP A 162 4.25 -10.58 1.05
N SER A 163 5.22 -10.37 0.19
CA SER A 163 5.15 -10.78 -1.21
C SER A 163 5.25 -12.29 -1.37
N LEU A 164 6.10 -12.98 -0.57
CA LEU A 164 6.17 -14.43 -0.54
C LEU A 164 4.83 -15.04 -0.10
N LYS A 165 4.20 -14.49 0.95
CA LYS A 165 2.88 -14.93 1.39
C LYS A 165 1.84 -14.78 0.29
N GLY A 166 1.80 -13.61 -0.36
CA GLY A 166 0.89 -13.35 -1.48
C GLY A 166 1.12 -14.30 -2.67
N LEU A 167 2.38 -14.54 -3.03
CA LEU A 167 2.74 -15.48 -4.11
C LEU A 167 2.31 -16.91 -3.81
N ALA A 168 2.53 -17.39 -2.58
CA ALA A 168 2.09 -18.72 -2.18
C ALA A 168 0.57 -18.88 -2.30
N LEU A 169 -0.21 -17.85 -1.90
CA LEU A 169 -1.66 -17.83 -2.08
C LEU A 169 -2.08 -17.84 -3.56
N ALA A 170 -1.38 -17.06 -4.41
CA ALA A 170 -1.64 -17.02 -5.84
C ALA A 170 -1.42 -18.39 -6.51
N LEU A 171 -0.35 -19.07 -6.17
CA LEU A 171 -0.03 -20.39 -6.68
C LEU A 171 -1.05 -21.45 -6.18
N ARG A 172 -1.49 -21.37 -4.93
CA ARG A 172 -2.54 -22.26 -4.40
C ARG A 172 -3.86 -22.09 -5.14
N GLN A 173 -4.29 -20.86 -5.41
CA GLN A 173 -5.52 -20.61 -6.18
C GLN A 173 -5.42 -21.13 -7.62
N GLN A 174 -4.21 -21.24 -8.18
CA GLN A 174 -3.93 -21.85 -9.49
C GLN A 174 -3.77 -23.38 -9.42
N GLN A 175 -3.98 -24.00 -8.25
CA GLN A 175 -3.82 -25.45 -8.03
C GLN A 175 -2.36 -25.94 -8.23
N ARG A 176 -1.37 -25.06 -8.15
CA ARG A 176 0.07 -25.35 -8.26
C ARG A 176 0.66 -25.62 -6.88
N ALA A 177 0.25 -26.74 -6.27
CA ALA A 177 0.51 -27.03 -4.87
C ALA A 177 2.01 -27.18 -4.54
N GLU A 178 2.80 -27.84 -5.38
CA GLU A 178 4.24 -28.04 -5.18
C GLU A 178 5.00 -26.71 -5.17
N GLU A 179 4.71 -25.83 -6.13
CA GLU A 179 5.34 -24.51 -6.19
C GLU A 179 4.90 -23.63 -5.00
N ALA A 180 3.63 -23.69 -4.63
CA ALA A 180 3.13 -22.99 -3.46
C ALA A 180 3.85 -23.42 -2.18
N MET A 181 4.10 -24.73 -1.99
CA MET A 181 4.86 -25.25 -0.86
C MET A 181 6.31 -24.77 -0.85
N ALA A 182 6.96 -24.72 -2.02
CA ALA A 182 8.32 -24.20 -2.13
C ALA A 182 8.42 -22.73 -1.72
N VAL A 183 7.46 -21.89 -2.16
CA VAL A 183 7.38 -20.47 -1.77
C VAL A 183 7.02 -20.32 -0.28
N GLU A 184 6.12 -21.14 0.25
CA GLU A 184 5.75 -21.13 1.67
C GLU A 184 6.97 -21.44 2.56
N LYS A 185 7.85 -22.36 2.14
CA LYS A 185 9.11 -22.64 2.86
C LYS A 185 10.03 -21.41 2.87
N GLN A 186 10.11 -20.67 1.76
CA GLN A 186 10.88 -19.42 1.72
C GLN A 186 10.26 -18.37 2.65
N PHE A 187 8.93 -18.25 2.64
CA PHE A 187 8.20 -17.38 3.56
C PHE A 187 8.50 -17.71 5.02
N GLN A 188 8.41 -18.98 5.42
CA GLN A 188 8.70 -19.42 6.79
C GLN A 188 10.12 -19.06 7.21
N ALA A 189 11.10 -19.26 6.33
CA ALA A 189 12.49 -18.90 6.61
C ALA A 189 12.67 -17.37 6.76
N ALA A 190 12.03 -16.57 5.89
CA ALA A 190 12.10 -15.11 5.95
C ALA A 190 11.35 -14.53 7.15
N TRP A 191 10.31 -15.22 7.65
CA TRP A 191 9.40 -14.73 8.69
C TRP A 191 9.63 -15.38 10.07
N GLN A 192 10.66 -16.22 10.21
CA GLN A 192 10.91 -17.03 11.42
C GLN A 192 11.10 -16.23 12.72
N HIS A 193 11.48 -14.95 12.62
CA HIS A 193 11.69 -14.07 13.77
C HIS A 193 10.59 -13.03 13.95
N SER A 194 9.51 -13.09 13.17
CA SER A 194 8.39 -12.16 13.27
C SER A 194 7.34 -12.68 14.24
N ASP A 195 6.80 -11.79 15.06
CA ASP A 195 5.63 -12.00 15.92
C ASP A 195 4.29 -11.72 15.21
N VAL A 196 4.34 -11.27 13.97
CA VAL A 196 3.15 -10.93 13.16
C VAL A 196 2.73 -12.12 12.30
N GLN A 197 1.48 -12.55 12.44
CA GLN A 197 0.89 -13.57 11.57
C GLN A 197 0.29 -12.96 10.30
N LEU A 198 0.82 -13.33 9.13
CA LEU A 198 0.31 -12.89 7.86
C LEU A 198 -0.70 -13.88 7.29
N VAL A 199 -1.93 -13.43 7.07
CA VAL A 199 -2.97 -14.18 6.33
C VAL A 199 -3.01 -13.79 4.85
N ALA A 200 -2.56 -12.61 4.52
CA ALA A 200 -2.47 -12.05 3.17
C ALA A 200 -1.24 -11.15 3.05
N SER A 201 -1.02 -10.55 1.88
CA SER A 201 0.06 -9.56 1.64
C SER A 201 -0.28 -8.14 2.11
N ARG A 202 -1.41 -7.97 2.83
CA ARG A 202 -1.85 -6.71 3.45
C ARG A 202 -2.80 -6.99 4.61
N PHE A 203 -3.03 -6.01 5.49
CA PHE A 203 -4.09 -5.95 6.49
C PHE A 203 -5.33 -5.23 5.97
#